data_245a5b3733529429a8ac7de9dbeca3ac
#
_entry.id   245a5b3733529429a8ac7de9dbeca3ac
#
_cell.length_a   1.000
_cell.length_b   1.000
_cell.length_c   1.000
_cell.angle_alpha   90.00
_cell.angle_beta   90.00
_cell.angle_gamma   90.00
#
_symmetry.space_group_name_H-M   'P 1'
#
loop_
_entity.id
_entity.type
_entity.pdbx_description
1 polymer ?
#
loop_
_entity_poly.entity_id
_entity_poly.type
_entity_poly.pdbx_seq_one_letter_code
_entity_poly.pdbx_strand_id
1 'polypeptide(L)'
;MSDKASNDMANRMAVNCLGAGCASLSLTARASEFANHHFTIIDPETHKADDHIWGFWAMPWLSSASDGARKQWFKWRIISPDRMIERSSQDHPYSAIHRYEWLKKCRKKALAAGVDFRSKQSQKTA
;
A
#
# COMPACT_ATOMS: atom_id res chain seq x y z
N MET A 1 5.32 -33.44 -12.24
CA MET A 1 5.85 -32.21 -11.60
C MET A 1 4.80 -31.12 -11.36
N SER A 2 3.61 -31.22 -11.94
CA SER A 2 2.51 -30.26 -11.71
C SER A 2 1.77 -30.43 -10.36
N ASP A 3 1.82 -31.61 -9.75
CA ASP A 3 1.04 -31.91 -8.55
C ASP A 3 1.58 -31.27 -7.26
N LYS A 4 2.88 -30.95 -7.22
CA LYS A 4 3.50 -30.37 -6.04
C LYS A 4 3.16 -28.86 -5.89
N ALA A 5 3.07 -28.15 -7.00
CA ALA A 5 2.71 -26.74 -7.01
C ALA A 5 1.23 -26.49 -6.67
N SER A 6 0.33 -27.39 -7.14
CA SER A 6 -1.10 -27.29 -6.81
C SER A 6 -1.40 -27.69 -5.36
N ASN A 7 -0.61 -28.59 -4.79
CA ASN A 7 -0.76 -28.99 -3.39
C ASN A 7 -0.21 -27.92 -2.42
N ASP A 8 0.81 -27.16 -2.84
CA ASP A 8 1.35 -26.04 -2.08
C ASP A 8 0.38 -24.85 -1.98
N MET A 9 -0.45 -24.64 -3.04
CA MET A 9 -1.49 -23.61 -3.02
C MET A 9 -2.67 -23.98 -2.11
N ALA A 10 -3.04 -25.27 -2.04
CA ALA A 10 -4.14 -25.74 -1.21
C ALA A 10 -3.90 -25.60 0.30
N ASN A 11 -2.64 -25.47 0.72
CA ASN A 11 -2.24 -25.37 2.12
C ASN A 11 -2.01 -23.93 2.62
N ARG A 12 -2.22 -22.91 1.77
CA ARG A 12 -2.04 -21.51 2.15
C ARG A 12 -3.28 -20.95 2.83
N MET A 13 -3.06 -20.14 3.85
CA MET A 13 -4.14 -19.40 4.50
C MET A 13 -4.70 -18.34 3.56
N ALA A 14 -6.00 -18.39 3.30
CA ALA A 14 -6.67 -17.38 2.48
C ALA A 14 -6.88 -16.08 3.27
N VAL A 15 -6.45 -14.96 2.71
CA VAL A 15 -6.67 -13.63 3.27
C VAL A 15 -7.43 -12.79 2.26
N ASN A 16 -8.64 -12.39 2.61
CA ASN A 16 -9.48 -11.54 1.78
C ASN A 16 -9.38 -10.09 2.26
N CYS A 17 -8.96 -9.21 1.37
CA CYS A 17 -8.90 -7.77 1.62
C CYS A 17 -10.10 -7.09 0.96
N LEU A 18 -10.94 -6.45 1.72
CA LEU A 18 -12.07 -5.69 1.22
C LEU A 18 -11.64 -4.26 0.92
N GLY A 19 -11.66 -3.90 -0.35
CA GLY A 19 -11.20 -2.60 -0.85
C GLY A 19 -9.74 -2.63 -1.33
N ALA A 20 -9.46 -1.91 -2.40
CA ALA A 20 -8.13 -1.73 -2.98
C ALA A 20 -7.54 -0.36 -2.61
N GLY A 21 -7.59 -0.02 -1.34
CA GLY A 21 -7.03 1.21 -0.81
C GLY A 21 -5.54 1.10 -0.43
N CYS A 22 -5.04 2.11 0.25
CA CYS A 22 -3.63 2.18 0.66
C CYS A 22 -3.21 0.98 1.51
N ALA A 23 -3.99 0.61 2.50
CA ALA A 23 -3.65 -0.48 3.42
C ALA A 23 -3.58 -1.83 2.70
N SER A 24 -4.63 -2.17 1.96
CA SER A 24 -4.71 -3.44 1.23
C SER A 24 -3.63 -3.57 0.16
N LEU A 25 -3.44 -2.54 -0.65
CA LEU A 25 -2.45 -2.56 -1.73
C LEU A 25 -1.02 -2.51 -1.21
N SER A 26 -0.75 -1.74 -0.16
CA SER A 26 0.59 -1.70 0.45
C SER A 26 0.96 -3.04 1.09
N LEU A 27 0.00 -3.70 1.75
CA LEU A 27 0.22 -5.04 2.30
C LEU A 27 0.46 -6.07 1.19
N THR A 28 -0.42 -6.12 0.20
CA THR A 28 -0.36 -7.14 -0.86
C THR A 28 0.78 -6.93 -1.85
N ALA A 29 1.31 -5.71 -1.97
CA ALA A 29 2.56 -5.46 -2.70
C ALA A 29 3.75 -6.23 -2.09
N ARG A 30 3.64 -6.65 -0.84
CA ARG A 30 4.62 -7.46 -0.12
C ARG A 30 4.18 -8.91 0.05
N ALA A 31 3.23 -9.38 -0.74
CA ALA A 31 2.66 -10.72 -0.62
C ALA A 31 3.71 -11.84 -0.75
N SER A 32 4.78 -11.62 -1.51
CA SER A 32 5.88 -12.57 -1.64
C SER A 32 6.61 -12.87 -0.32
N GLU A 33 6.50 -11.97 0.67
CA GLU A 33 7.08 -12.16 2.00
C GLU A 33 6.23 -13.07 2.90
N PHE A 34 5.01 -13.40 2.47
CA PHE A 34 4.03 -14.20 3.22
C PHE A 34 3.76 -15.53 2.51
N ALA A 35 4.75 -16.41 2.47
CA ALA A 35 4.72 -17.64 1.68
C ALA A 35 3.52 -18.57 1.99
N ASN A 36 3.01 -18.55 3.23
CA ASN A 36 1.90 -19.40 3.67
C ASN A 36 0.53 -18.74 3.53
N HIS A 37 0.46 -17.60 2.84
CA HIS A 37 -0.77 -16.84 2.68
C HIS A 37 -1.10 -16.64 1.21
N HIS A 38 -2.36 -16.71 0.88
CA HIS A 38 -2.89 -16.32 -0.42
C HIS A 38 -3.84 -15.14 -0.27
N PHE A 39 -3.51 -14.05 -0.94
CA PHE A 39 -4.27 -12.80 -0.83
C PHE A 39 -5.23 -12.64 -2.00
N THR A 40 -6.44 -12.22 -1.68
CA THR A 40 -7.44 -11.78 -2.65
C THR A 40 -7.90 -10.38 -2.27
N ILE A 41 -7.86 -9.46 -3.21
CA ILE A 41 -8.44 -8.12 -3.05
C ILE A 41 -9.81 -8.10 -3.73
N ILE A 42 -10.81 -7.67 -3.00
CA ILE A 42 -12.18 -7.54 -3.48
C ILE A 42 -12.54 -6.05 -3.47
N ASP A 43 -12.71 -5.47 -4.66
CA ASP A 43 -13.02 -4.05 -4.81
C ASP A 43 -13.98 -3.87 -5.99
N PRO A 44 -15.05 -3.09 -5.86
CA PRO A 44 -16.04 -2.90 -6.92
C PRO A 44 -15.54 -2.10 -8.14
N GLU A 45 -14.30 -1.65 -8.16
CA GLU A 45 -13.67 -0.87 -9.25
C GLU A 45 -14.45 0.41 -9.65
N THR A 46 -15.24 0.95 -8.74
CA THR A 46 -16.04 2.15 -8.98
C THR A 46 -15.28 3.44 -8.68
N HIS A 47 -14.01 3.34 -8.33
CA HIS A 47 -13.22 4.49 -7.91
C HIS A 47 -12.72 5.27 -9.12
N LYS A 48 -13.19 6.50 -9.24
CA LYS A 48 -12.49 7.50 -10.03
C LYS A 48 -11.12 7.74 -9.39
N ALA A 49 -10.09 7.85 -10.22
CA ALA A 49 -8.75 8.16 -9.77
C ALA A 49 -8.74 9.56 -9.11
N ASP A 50 -8.92 9.60 -7.81
CA ASP A 50 -8.69 10.81 -7.03
C ASP A 50 -7.19 11.02 -6.89
N ASP A 51 -6.71 12.11 -7.47
CA ASP A 51 -5.30 12.47 -7.41
C ASP A 51 -5.01 13.23 -6.12
N HIS A 52 -5.00 12.50 -5.03
CA HIS A 52 -4.60 13.02 -3.72
C HIS A 52 -3.09 12.91 -3.51
N ILE A 53 -2.56 13.87 -2.79
CA ILE A 53 -1.19 13.83 -2.31
C ILE A 53 -1.23 13.31 -0.87
N TRP A 54 -0.44 12.29 -0.60
CA TRP A 54 -0.23 11.79 0.75
C TRP A 54 1.11 12.25 1.29
N GLY A 55 1.10 12.67 2.55
CA GLY A 55 2.30 13.04 3.28
C GLY A 55 2.65 12.00 4.33
N PHE A 56 3.94 11.76 4.50
CA PHE A 56 4.46 10.85 5.51
C PHE A 56 5.88 11.24 5.93
N TRP A 57 6.28 10.81 7.11
CA TRP A 57 7.66 10.93 7.54
C TRP A 57 8.46 9.76 6.99
N ALA A 58 9.56 10.04 6.30
CA ALA A 58 10.40 8.98 5.76
C ALA A 58 11.04 8.18 6.89
N MET A 59 10.87 6.88 6.84
CA MET A 59 11.43 5.91 7.77
C MET A 59 12.14 4.81 6.99
N PRO A 60 13.12 4.10 7.58
CA PRO A 60 13.86 3.05 6.87
C PRO A 60 12.96 1.98 6.23
N TRP A 61 11.89 1.60 6.93
CA TRP A 61 10.93 0.61 6.43
C TRP A 61 9.95 1.15 5.37
N LEU A 62 9.98 2.46 5.13
CA LEU A 62 9.18 3.13 4.09
C LEU A 62 10.03 3.54 2.88
N SER A 63 11.19 2.95 2.69
CA SER A 63 12.12 3.29 1.60
C SER A 63 11.45 3.25 0.22
N SER A 64 10.62 2.25 -0.02
CA SER A 64 9.91 2.12 -1.30
C SER A 64 8.95 3.30 -1.57
N ALA A 65 8.31 3.84 -0.55
CA ALA A 65 7.49 5.04 -0.66
C ALA A 65 8.35 6.30 -0.77
N SER A 66 9.43 6.39 0.00
CA SER A 66 10.36 7.51 -0.03
C SER A 66 11.03 7.67 -1.39
N ASP A 67 11.42 6.56 -2.04
CA ASP A 67 12.02 6.56 -3.37
C ASP A 67 11.05 7.07 -4.45
N GLY A 68 9.76 6.89 -4.24
CA GLY A 68 8.70 7.41 -5.11
C GLY A 68 8.19 8.80 -4.74
N ALA A 69 8.74 9.43 -3.72
CA ALA A 69 8.30 10.73 -3.26
C ALA A 69 8.59 11.82 -4.31
N ARG A 70 7.59 12.66 -4.58
CA ARG A 70 7.73 13.79 -5.48
C ARG A 70 8.49 14.95 -4.87
N LYS A 71 8.37 15.10 -3.57
CA LYS A 71 9.05 16.16 -2.83
C LYS A 71 9.32 15.73 -1.40
N GLN A 72 10.43 16.20 -0.87
CA GLN A 72 10.82 15.99 0.51
C GLN A 72 11.23 17.32 1.13
N TRP A 73 10.88 17.50 2.41
CA TRP A 73 11.26 18.64 3.20
C TRP A 73 12.03 18.18 4.43
N PHE A 74 13.20 18.70 4.61
CA PHE A 74 14.07 18.38 5.73
C PHE A 74 13.85 19.29 6.93
N LYS A 75 13.03 20.33 6.75
CA LYS A 75 12.70 21.34 7.75
C LYS A 75 11.23 21.68 7.69
N TRP A 76 10.57 21.74 8.83
CA TRP A 76 9.16 22.05 8.92
C TRP A 76 8.84 22.91 10.13
N ARG A 77 7.70 23.58 10.09
CA ARG A 77 7.17 24.41 11.17
C ARG A 77 5.79 23.95 11.56
N ILE A 78 5.53 24.03 12.87
CA ILE A 78 4.19 23.94 13.43
C ILE A 78 3.88 25.30 14.04
N ILE A 79 2.81 25.92 13.56
CA ILE A 79 2.41 27.27 13.96
C ILE A 79 1.03 27.17 14.61
N SER A 80 0.91 27.68 15.84
CA SER A 80 -0.33 27.94 16.53
C SER A 80 -0.43 29.44 16.81
N PRO A 81 -1.60 29.94 17.28
CA PRO A 81 -1.74 31.37 17.60
C PRO A 81 -0.67 31.91 18.56
N ASP A 82 -0.19 31.08 19.49
CA ASP A 82 0.71 31.46 20.56
C ASP A 82 2.15 30.98 20.39
N ARG A 83 2.37 30.01 19.51
CA ARG A 83 3.67 29.35 19.41
C ARG A 83 4.05 28.97 17.97
N MET A 84 5.34 29.00 17.73
CA MET A 84 5.92 28.44 16.53
C MET A 84 7.05 27.49 16.92
N ILE A 85 7.02 26.31 16.39
CA ILE A 85 8.08 25.32 16.58
C ILE A 85 8.64 24.96 15.22
N GLU A 86 9.94 25.02 15.08
CA GLU A 86 10.67 24.59 13.91
C GLU A 86 11.48 23.34 14.24
N ARG A 87 11.46 22.37 13.33
CA ARG A 87 12.23 21.13 13.43
C ARG A 87 12.88 20.82 12.09
N SER A 88 13.99 20.12 12.14
CA SER A 88 14.68 19.60 10.97
C SER A 88 15.17 18.19 11.21
N SER A 89 15.23 17.39 10.15
CA SER A 89 15.80 16.06 10.19
C SER A 89 16.34 15.70 8.81
N GLN A 90 17.56 15.21 8.75
CA GLN A 90 18.16 14.68 7.53
C GLN A 90 17.72 13.23 7.29
N ASP A 91 17.51 12.47 8.36
CA ASP A 91 17.20 11.05 8.29
C ASP A 91 15.70 10.77 8.10
N HIS A 92 14.85 11.70 8.56
CA HIS A 92 13.40 11.54 8.53
C HIS A 92 12.71 12.78 7.91
N PRO A 93 12.96 13.05 6.61
CA PRO A 93 12.27 14.17 5.95
C PRO A 93 10.77 13.89 5.85
N TYR A 94 9.97 14.96 5.86
CA TYR A 94 8.58 14.87 5.48
C TYR A 94 8.49 14.71 3.97
N SER A 95 7.78 13.71 3.50
CA SER A 95 7.75 13.31 2.09
C SER A 95 6.33 13.34 1.56
N ALA A 96 6.17 13.72 0.31
CA ALA A 96 4.88 13.74 -0.38
C ALA A 96 4.91 12.81 -1.57
N ILE A 97 3.88 11.98 -1.70
CA ILE A 97 3.71 11.03 -2.78
C ILE A 97 2.31 11.15 -3.39
N HIS A 98 2.19 11.00 -4.69
CA HIS A 98 0.88 10.91 -5.33
C HIS A 98 0.23 9.58 -5.03
N ARG A 99 -0.99 9.63 -4.52
CA ARG A 99 -1.81 8.46 -4.19
C ARG A 99 -1.91 7.51 -5.40
N TYR A 100 -2.26 8.03 -6.54
CA TYR A 100 -2.43 7.22 -7.76
C TYR A 100 -1.15 6.48 -8.15
N GLU A 101 -0.01 7.15 -8.16
CA GLU A 101 1.28 6.54 -8.50
C GLU A 101 1.67 5.44 -7.51
N TRP A 102 1.46 5.68 -6.22
CA TRP A 102 1.73 4.67 -5.19
C TRP A 102 0.84 3.45 -5.34
N LEU A 103 -0.47 3.64 -5.49
CA LEU A 103 -1.41 2.53 -5.65
C LEU A 103 -1.15 1.74 -6.92
N LYS A 104 -0.83 2.40 -8.02
CA LYS A 104 -0.46 1.75 -9.28
C LYS A 104 0.80 0.88 -9.12
N LYS A 105 1.82 1.38 -8.45
CA LYS A 105 3.05 0.64 -8.15
C LYS A 105 2.76 -0.58 -7.27
N CYS A 106 1.98 -0.40 -6.21
CA CYS A 106 1.59 -1.49 -5.32
C CYS A 106 0.76 -2.56 -6.04
N ARG A 107 -0.21 -2.16 -6.85
CA ARG A 107 -1.03 -3.07 -7.65
C ARG A 107 -0.18 -3.93 -8.59
N LYS A 108 0.77 -3.32 -9.27
CA LYS A 108 1.70 -4.03 -10.16
C LYS A 108 2.50 -5.09 -9.41
N LYS A 109 3.03 -4.75 -8.24
CA LYS A 109 3.76 -5.69 -7.39
C LYS A 109 2.87 -6.81 -6.85
N ALA A 110 1.65 -6.49 -6.42
CA ALA A 110 0.70 -7.47 -5.93
C ALA A 110 0.32 -8.47 -7.03
N LEU A 111 0.04 -8.01 -8.23
CA LEU A 111 -0.24 -8.88 -9.39
C LEU A 111 0.96 -9.79 -9.71
N ALA A 112 2.17 -9.27 -9.70
CA ALA A 112 3.38 -10.04 -9.92
C ALA A 112 3.62 -11.10 -8.82
N ALA A 113 3.14 -10.85 -7.61
CA ALA A 113 3.22 -11.78 -6.47
C ALA A 113 2.07 -12.81 -6.43
N GLY A 114 1.16 -12.80 -7.42
CA GLY A 114 0.06 -13.76 -7.52
C GLY A 114 -1.19 -13.41 -6.72
N VAL A 115 -1.34 -12.16 -6.31
CA VAL A 115 -2.55 -11.69 -5.62
C VAL A 115 -3.72 -11.65 -6.60
N ASP A 116 -4.86 -12.22 -6.18
CA ASP A 116 -6.09 -12.21 -6.96
C ASP A 116 -6.87 -10.91 -6.74
N PHE A 117 -7.38 -10.34 -7.83
CA PHE A 117 -8.25 -9.16 -7.79
C PHE A 117 -9.64 -9.54 -8.28
N ARG A 118 -10.66 -9.24 -7.49
CA ARG A 118 -12.06 -9.49 -7.80
C ARG A 118 -12.89 -8.22 -7.69
N SER A 119 -13.76 -8.00 -8.66
CA SER A 119 -14.64 -6.83 -8.71
C SER A 119 -16.02 -7.06 -8.10
N LYS A 120 -16.33 -8.28 -7.66
CA LYS A 120 -17.63 -8.59 -7.06
C LYS A 120 -17.82 -7.82 -5.76
N GLN A 121 -18.96 -7.12 -5.65
CA GLN A 121 -19.40 -6.55 -4.38
C GLN A 121 -19.45 -7.66 -3.33
N SER A 122 -18.92 -7.37 -2.14
CA SER A 122 -19.13 -8.26 -1.00
C SER A 122 -20.63 -8.48 -0.84
N GLN A 123 -21.08 -9.72 -0.97
CA GLN A 123 -22.46 -10.04 -0.62
C GLN A 123 -22.64 -9.65 0.85
N LYS A 124 -23.59 -8.73 1.10
CA LYS A 124 -24.05 -8.52 2.47
C LYS A 124 -24.55 -9.86 2.97
N THR A 125 -23.80 -10.47 3.86
CA THR A 125 -24.33 -11.56 4.67
C THR A 125 -25.47 -10.98 5.47
N ALA A 126 -26.66 -11.35 5.07
CA ALA A 126 -27.86 -11.03 5.84
C ALA A 126 -27.79 -11.79 7.19
#